data_030926f000231f0ace4e7c5e7b6d1db9
#
_entry.id   030926f000231f0ace4e7c5e7b6d1db9
#
_cell.length_a   1.000
_cell.length_b   1.000
_cell.length_c   1.000
_cell.angle_alpha   90.00
_cell.angle_beta   90.00
_cell.angle_gamma   90.00
#
_symmetry.space_group_name_H-M   'P 1'
#
loop_
_entity.id
_entity.type
_entity.pdbx_description
1 polymer ?
#
loop_
_entity_poly.entity_id
_entity_poly.type
_entity_poly.pdbx_seq_one_letter_code
_entity_poly.pdbx_strand_id
1 'polypeptide(L)'
;MKRQWYILDVIGVGDFLLSQGISQKAIKDIKMKGKILINGKHQTVRYLLQPDDVLTIFYPPENNQLTPVDIPLKIIYEDDYLLVVDKPAGLPSIPTRRHPLNTLANALTYYYQQIHLSSTIHLVNRLDKDTSGLMIVAKYRYIHDRMMKDLGHIDRYYQAHVQGFIENNGTIRLPIYKEPYMMKRVIDSRGQAACTHYWVQNVRRDCTFVRFKLETGRTHQIRVHMASIGHPLVGDSLYGDGLGHFDLDSYRLGFIHPITKQIITITKNRSIE
;
A
#
# COMPACT_ATOMS: atom_id res chain seq x y z
N MET A 1 -2.61 7.19 -18.63
CA MET A 1 -1.36 6.39 -18.76
C MET A 1 -1.24 5.85 -20.17
N LYS A 2 -0.03 5.86 -20.76
CA LYS A 2 0.31 5.26 -22.06
C LYS A 2 1.28 4.11 -21.83
N ARG A 3 1.13 2.99 -22.55
CA ARG A 3 2.11 1.91 -22.61
C ARG A 3 2.34 1.47 -24.04
N GLN A 4 3.57 1.02 -24.32
CA GLN A 4 4.01 0.63 -25.65
C GLN A 4 4.84 -0.66 -25.57
N TRP A 5 4.67 -1.54 -26.57
CA TRP A 5 5.42 -2.76 -26.74
C TRP A 5 5.81 -2.97 -28.20
N TYR A 6 6.98 -3.50 -28.40
CA TYR A 6 7.42 -4.06 -29.68
C TYR A 6 7.03 -5.54 -29.69
N ILE A 7 6.42 -5.96 -30.77
CA ILE A 7 5.86 -7.32 -30.90
C ILE A 7 6.89 -8.22 -31.59
N LEU A 8 7.13 -9.40 -31.02
CA LEU A 8 8.09 -10.37 -31.56
C LEU A 8 7.41 -11.54 -32.29
N ASP A 9 6.19 -11.87 -31.84
CA ASP A 9 5.46 -13.05 -32.31
C ASP A 9 4.06 -12.70 -32.79
N VAL A 10 3.50 -13.57 -33.65
CA VAL A 10 2.10 -13.45 -34.10
C VAL A 10 1.16 -13.80 -32.93
N ILE A 11 0.39 -12.82 -32.46
CA ILE A 11 -0.54 -12.99 -31.32
C ILE A 11 -1.71 -12.02 -31.41
N GLY A 12 -2.92 -12.46 -30.97
CA GLY A 12 -4.05 -11.52 -30.83
C GLY A 12 -3.78 -10.43 -29.78
N VAL A 13 -4.19 -9.19 -30.06
CA VAL A 13 -4.03 -8.06 -29.09
C VAL A 13 -4.61 -8.42 -27.72
N GLY A 14 -5.80 -9.05 -27.66
CA GLY A 14 -6.41 -9.46 -26.40
C GLY A 14 -5.57 -10.44 -25.62
N ASP A 15 -5.05 -11.47 -26.26
CA ASP A 15 -4.21 -12.51 -25.64
C ASP A 15 -2.86 -11.95 -25.23
N PHE A 16 -2.26 -11.08 -26.04
CA PHE A 16 -1.04 -10.38 -25.68
C PHE A 16 -1.23 -9.53 -24.42
N LEU A 17 -2.32 -8.76 -24.32
CA LEU A 17 -2.59 -7.94 -23.13
C LEU A 17 -2.81 -8.81 -21.89
N LEU A 18 -3.47 -9.97 -22.02
CA LEU A 18 -3.60 -10.95 -20.93
C LEU A 18 -2.24 -11.48 -20.50
N SER A 19 -1.37 -11.87 -21.45
CA SER A 19 0.01 -12.34 -21.14
C SER A 19 0.84 -11.28 -20.43
N GLN A 20 0.58 -9.98 -20.71
CA GLN A 20 1.18 -8.86 -20.00
C GLN A 20 0.57 -8.61 -18.61
N GLY A 21 -0.33 -9.48 -18.13
CA GLY A 21 -0.95 -9.42 -16.82
C GLY A 21 -2.07 -8.37 -16.70
N ILE A 22 -2.58 -7.85 -17.83
CA ILE A 22 -3.73 -6.94 -17.86
C ILE A 22 -5.01 -7.76 -17.71
N SER A 23 -5.84 -7.44 -16.72
CA SER A 23 -7.06 -8.19 -16.46
C SER A 23 -8.10 -8.02 -17.58
N GLN A 24 -8.98 -9.02 -17.78
CA GLN A 24 -10.09 -8.92 -18.74
C GLN A 24 -10.93 -7.66 -18.53
N LYS A 25 -11.17 -7.27 -17.27
CA LYS A 25 -11.88 -6.04 -16.94
C LYS A 25 -11.15 -4.81 -17.46
N ALA A 26 -9.82 -4.73 -17.24
CA ALA A 26 -9.02 -3.61 -17.72
C ALA A 26 -8.99 -3.56 -19.27
N ILE A 27 -8.91 -4.72 -19.95
CA ILE A 27 -9.00 -4.80 -21.41
C ILE A 27 -10.37 -4.28 -21.91
N LYS A 28 -11.46 -4.65 -21.22
CA LYS A 28 -12.80 -4.12 -21.53
C LYS A 28 -12.86 -2.60 -21.37
N ASP A 29 -12.29 -2.06 -20.30
CA ASP A 29 -12.26 -0.62 -20.03
C ASP A 29 -11.42 0.12 -21.10
N ILE A 30 -10.25 -0.43 -21.50
CA ILE A 30 -9.42 0.10 -22.58
C ILE A 30 -10.20 0.12 -23.89
N LYS A 31 -10.89 -0.97 -24.24
CA LYS A 31 -11.72 -1.08 -25.45
C LYS A 31 -12.82 -0.03 -25.50
N MET A 32 -13.47 0.24 -24.37
CA MET A 32 -14.66 1.11 -24.31
C MET A 32 -14.30 2.60 -24.17
N LYS A 33 -13.24 2.92 -23.44
CA LYS A 33 -12.93 4.30 -23.01
C LYS A 33 -11.46 4.69 -23.22
N GLY A 34 -10.61 3.74 -23.61
CA GLY A 34 -9.20 3.95 -23.93
C GLY A 34 -8.96 3.99 -25.44
N LYS A 35 -7.69 3.77 -25.84
CA LYS A 35 -7.30 3.64 -27.26
C LYS A 35 -6.29 2.52 -27.43
N ILE A 36 -6.40 1.80 -28.55
CA ILE A 36 -5.47 0.76 -28.99
C ILE A 36 -4.92 1.22 -30.34
N LEU A 37 -3.63 1.41 -30.44
CA LEU A 37 -2.99 1.77 -31.70
C LEU A 37 -1.94 0.70 -32.07
N ILE A 38 -1.90 0.34 -33.33
CA ILE A 38 -0.86 -0.48 -33.95
C ILE A 38 -0.16 0.39 -34.99
N ASN A 39 1.14 0.59 -34.85
CA ASN A 39 1.93 1.47 -35.73
C ASN A 39 1.27 2.85 -35.90
N GLY A 40 0.73 3.39 -34.79
CA GLY A 40 0.03 4.68 -34.76
C GLY A 40 -1.41 4.68 -35.29
N LYS A 41 -1.92 3.59 -35.89
CA LYS A 41 -3.28 3.46 -36.42
C LYS A 41 -4.21 2.80 -35.41
N HIS A 42 -5.45 3.30 -35.28
CA HIS A 42 -6.44 2.76 -34.37
C HIS A 42 -6.84 1.33 -34.78
N GLN A 43 -6.83 0.41 -33.81
CA GLN A 43 -7.18 -0.99 -33.99
C GLN A 43 -8.06 -1.50 -32.85
N THR A 44 -8.59 -2.72 -33.01
CA THR A 44 -9.40 -3.38 -31.98
C THR A 44 -8.61 -4.46 -31.24
N VAL A 45 -9.17 -4.96 -30.13
CA VAL A 45 -8.61 -6.10 -29.39
C VAL A 45 -8.56 -7.41 -30.20
N ARG A 46 -9.24 -7.46 -31.35
CA ARG A 46 -9.27 -8.63 -32.24
C ARG A 46 -8.17 -8.61 -33.30
N TYR A 47 -7.42 -7.52 -33.40
CA TYR A 47 -6.32 -7.39 -34.36
C TYR A 47 -5.24 -8.47 -34.05
N LEU A 48 -4.75 -9.12 -35.13
CA LEU A 48 -3.67 -10.08 -35.04
C LEU A 48 -2.34 -9.36 -35.26
N LEU A 49 -1.62 -9.16 -34.16
CA LEU A 49 -0.28 -8.53 -34.14
C LEU A 49 0.68 -9.37 -34.97
N GLN A 50 1.57 -8.68 -35.68
CA GLN A 50 2.66 -9.28 -36.46
C GLN A 50 4.01 -8.91 -35.82
N PRO A 51 5.08 -9.68 -36.07
CA PRO A 51 6.43 -9.23 -35.70
C PRO A 51 6.70 -7.82 -36.21
N ASP A 52 7.45 -7.04 -35.42
CA ASP A 52 7.79 -5.63 -35.64
C ASP A 52 6.62 -4.64 -35.48
N ASP A 53 5.42 -5.09 -35.18
CA ASP A 53 4.33 -4.19 -34.81
C ASP A 53 4.66 -3.44 -33.50
N VAL A 54 4.25 -2.18 -33.46
CA VAL A 54 4.33 -1.34 -32.26
C VAL A 54 2.94 -1.18 -31.68
N LEU A 55 2.60 -1.97 -30.65
CA LEU A 55 1.36 -1.86 -29.91
C LEU A 55 1.43 -0.71 -28.90
N THR A 56 0.53 0.25 -28.99
CA THR A 56 0.37 1.35 -28.02
C THR A 56 -1.02 1.33 -27.42
N ILE A 57 -1.09 1.31 -26.09
CA ILE A 57 -2.34 1.36 -25.33
C ILE A 57 -2.41 2.67 -24.55
N PHE A 58 -3.55 3.34 -24.65
CA PHE A 58 -3.92 4.44 -23.78
C PHE A 58 -5.01 3.95 -22.83
N TYR A 59 -4.71 3.93 -21.53
CA TYR A 59 -5.69 3.62 -20.50
C TYR A 59 -6.68 4.79 -20.38
N PRO A 60 -7.96 4.51 -20.08
CA PRO A 60 -8.94 5.59 -19.87
C PRO A 60 -8.53 6.46 -18.68
N PRO A 61 -8.89 7.77 -18.71
CA PRO A 61 -8.76 8.61 -17.53
C PRO A 61 -9.69 8.09 -16.43
N GLU A 62 -9.25 8.24 -15.19
CA GLU A 62 -10.04 7.87 -14.02
C GLU A 62 -10.69 9.12 -13.42
N ASN A 63 -11.97 9.02 -13.06
CA ASN A 63 -12.67 10.12 -12.42
C ASN A 63 -12.53 10.04 -10.89
N ASN A 64 -11.73 10.91 -10.32
CA ASN A 64 -11.57 11.04 -8.88
C ASN A 64 -12.68 11.92 -8.30
N GLN A 65 -13.49 11.35 -7.40
CA GLN A 65 -14.60 12.04 -6.74
C GLN A 65 -14.24 12.59 -5.35
N LEU A 66 -13.01 12.35 -4.89
CA LEU A 66 -12.57 12.85 -3.59
C LEU A 66 -12.35 14.36 -3.64
N THR A 67 -12.78 15.04 -2.60
CA THR A 67 -12.50 16.48 -2.43
C THR A 67 -10.99 16.68 -2.24
N PRO A 68 -10.32 17.51 -3.06
CA PRO A 68 -8.91 17.84 -2.87
C PRO A 68 -8.77 18.74 -1.62
N VAL A 69 -7.74 18.47 -0.83
CA VAL A 69 -7.40 19.28 0.35
C VAL A 69 -5.90 19.51 0.35
N ASP A 70 -5.48 20.76 0.48
CA ASP A 70 -4.08 21.13 0.57
C ASP A 70 -3.51 20.77 1.94
N ILE A 71 -2.97 19.55 2.02
CA ILE A 71 -2.25 19.03 3.17
C ILE A 71 -0.83 18.69 2.68
N PRO A 72 0.21 19.20 3.34
CA PRO A 72 1.60 18.91 2.95
C PRO A 72 1.88 17.41 2.89
N LEU A 73 2.39 16.96 1.76
CA LEU A 73 2.82 15.58 1.54
C LEU A 73 4.34 15.48 1.59
N LYS A 74 4.85 14.53 2.38
CA LYS A 74 6.26 14.17 2.35
C LYS A 74 6.43 12.99 1.39
N ILE A 75 6.76 13.29 0.14
CA ILE A 75 7.04 12.29 -0.89
C ILE A 75 8.49 11.83 -0.73
N ILE A 76 8.70 10.52 -0.58
CA ILE A 76 10.02 9.90 -0.39
C ILE A 76 10.54 9.31 -1.70
N TYR A 77 9.65 8.82 -2.54
CA TYR A 77 9.95 8.28 -3.87
C TYR A 77 8.81 8.59 -4.82
N GLU A 78 9.13 8.88 -6.04
CA GLU A 78 8.17 9.09 -7.11
C GLU A 78 8.77 8.72 -8.46
N ASP A 79 7.95 8.03 -9.28
CA ASP A 79 8.18 7.84 -10.71
C ASP A 79 6.86 8.00 -11.50
N ASP A 80 6.85 7.59 -12.77
CA ASP A 80 5.66 7.67 -13.61
C ASP A 80 4.50 6.78 -13.13
N TYR A 81 4.75 5.82 -12.24
CA TYR A 81 3.81 4.75 -11.87
C TYR A 81 3.44 4.70 -10.39
N LEU A 82 4.36 5.06 -9.54
CA LEU A 82 4.27 4.91 -8.09
C LEU A 82 4.69 6.19 -7.35
N LEU A 83 4.12 6.34 -6.16
CA LEU A 83 4.58 7.23 -5.12
C LEU A 83 4.85 6.41 -3.86
N VAL A 84 5.87 6.78 -3.07
CA VAL A 84 5.97 6.39 -1.67
C VAL A 84 5.96 7.65 -0.84
N VAL A 85 5.00 7.73 0.06
CA VAL A 85 4.81 8.90 0.95
C VAL A 85 5.10 8.51 2.39
N ASP A 86 5.61 9.46 3.18
CA ASP A 86 5.74 9.34 4.64
C ASP A 86 4.50 9.99 5.29
N LYS A 87 3.52 9.16 5.67
CA LYS A 87 2.29 9.62 6.30
C LYS A 87 2.56 10.05 7.75
N PRO A 88 2.19 11.26 8.17
CA PRO A 88 2.28 11.62 9.59
C PRO A 88 1.28 10.83 10.45
N ALA A 89 1.60 10.68 11.74
CA ALA A 89 0.62 10.22 12.73
C ALA A 89 -0.56 11.19 12.83
N GLY A 90 -1.73 10.69 13.21
CA GLY A 90 -2.95 11.49 13.33
C GLY A 90 -3.72 11.71 12.02
N LEU A 91 -3.11 11.45 10.85
CA LEU A 91 -3.74 11.58 9.54
C LEU A 91 -4.39 10.24 9.09
N PRO A 92 -5.72 10.16 8.90
CA PRO A 92 -6.35 8.97 8.35
C PRO A 92 -5.90 8.69 6.91
N SER A 93 -5.78 7.43 6.51
CA SER A 93 -5.38 7.08 5.14
C SER A 93 -6.46 7.39 4.10
N ILE A 94 -7.74 7.14 4.44
CA ILE A 94 -8.90 7.32 3.56
C ILE A 94 -10.06 7.99 4.30
N PRO A 95 -10.98 8.65 3.58
CA PRO A 95 -12.19 9.20 4.17
C PRO A 95 -13.05 8.14 4.85
N THR A 96 -13.64 8.54 5.97
CA THR A 96 -14.62 7.74 6.73
C THR A 96 -15.77 8.64 7.14
N ARG A 97 -16.86 8.08 7.67
CA ARG A 97 -17.98 8.88 8.18
C ARG A 97 -17.55 9.88 9.27
N ARG A 98 -16.55 9.52 10.11
CA ARG A 98 -16.01 10.41 11.17
C ARG A 98 -14.97 11.40 10.67
N HIS A 99 -14.28 11.08 9.60
CA HIS A 99 -13.23 11.89 8.96
C HIS A 99 -13.52 11.93 7.46
N PRO A 100 -14.51 12.72 7.00
CA PRO A 100 -14.89 12.78 5.59
C PRO A 100 -13.86 13.53 4.75
N LEU A 101 -13.13 14.44 5.38
CA LEU A 101 -12.05 15.26 4.81
C LEU A 101 -10.79 15.15 5.68
N ASN A 102 -9.72 15.80 5.24
CA ASN A 102 -8.42 15.80 5.93
C ASN A 102 -7.84 14.40 6.10
N THR A 103 -7.77 13.66 4.99
CA THR A 103 -7.12 12.35 4.92
C THR A 103 -5.98 12.37 3.91
N LEU A 104 -5.07 11.38 3.98
CA LEU A 104 -4.01 11.21 2.98
C LEU A 104 -4.58 11.15 1.56
N ALA A 105 -5.72 10.48 1.36
CA ALA A 105 -6.35 10.40 0.04
C ALA A 105 -6.81 11.78 -0.48
N ASN A 106 -7.29 12.68 0.40
CA ASN A 106 -7.63 14.05 0.02
C ASN A 106 -6.38 14.86 -0.35
N ALA A 107 -5.30 14.71 0.41
CA ALA A 107 -4.02 15.36 0.12
C ALA A 107 -3.43 14.88 -1.23
N LEU A 108 -3.47 13.56 -1.49
CA LEU A 108 -3.05 12.98 -2.76
C LEU A 108 -3.92 13.44 -3.93
N THR A 109 -5.23 13.64 -3.71
CA THR A 109 -6.13 14.20 -4.72
C THR A 109 -5.72 15.61 -5.11
N TYR A 110 -5.39 16.46 -4.12
CA TYR A 110 -4.87 17.80 -4.37
C TYR A 110 -3.54 17.74 -5.13
N TYR A 111 -2.60 16.90 -4.70
CA TYR A 111 -1.33 16.69 -5.38
C TYR A 111 -1.49 16.25 -6.83
N TYR A 112 -2.41 15.30 -7.11
CA TYR A 112 -2.68 14.84 -8.48
C TYR A 112 -3.20 15.95 -9.40
N GLN A 113 -3.98 16.90 -8.86
CA GLN A 113 -4.39 18.09 -9.62
C GLN A 113 -3.18 18.98 -9.99
N GLN A 114 -2.24 19.17 -9.06
CA GLN A 114 -1.03 19.98 -9.32
C GLN A 114 -0.16 19.38 -10.41
N ILE A 115 -0.03 18.06 -10.46
CA ILE A 115 0.75 17.35 -11.49
C ILE A 115 -0.07 16.96 -12.73
N HIS A 116 -1.31 17.47 -12.86
CA HIS A 116 -2.23 17.18 -13.96
C HIS A 116 -2.48 15.69 -14.21
N LEU A 117 -2.50 14.88 -13.15
CA LEU A 117 -2.74 13.44 -13.21
C LEU A 117 -4.24 13.12 -13.06
N SER A 118 -4.89 12.70 -14.15
CA SER A 118 -6.30 12.25 -14.14
C SER A 118 -6.41 10.80 -13.68
N SER A 119 -6.34 10.58 -12.36
CA SER A 119 -6.44 9.26 -11.74
C SER A 119 -7.14 9.32 -10.38
N THR A 120 -7.70 8.20 -9.93
CA THR A 120 -8.17 8.05 -8.55
C THR A 120 -7.03 7.66 -7.61
N ILE A 121 -7.29 7.65 -6.31
CA ILE A 121 -6.27 7.33 -5.31
C ILE A 121 -6.24 5.82 -5.07
N HIS A 122 -5.11 5.19 -5.36
CA HIS A 122 -4.91 3.75 -5.23
C HIS A 122 -3.83 3.45 -4.18
N LEU A 123 -4.24 3.30 -2.92
CA LEU A 123 -3.33 2.93 -1.84
C LEU A 123 -3.02 1.42 -1.90
N VAL A 124 -1.76 1.06 -2.06
CA VAL A 124 -1.30 -0.35 -2.10
C VAL A 124 -1.29 -0.97 -0.70
N ASN A 125 -0.86 -0.20 0.30
CA ASN A 125 -0.96 -0.55 1.71
C ASN A 125 -1.66 0.57 2.48
N ARG A 126 -2.14 0.26 3.68
CA ARG A 126 -2.79 1.24 4.56
C ARG A 126 -2.12 1.24 5.92
N LEU A 127 -2.08 2.42 6.52
CA LEU A 127 -1.71 2.62 7.91
C LEU A 127 -2.95 3.11 8.67
N ASP A 128 -3.03 2.75 9.94
CA ASP A 128 -4.04 3.29 10.84
C ASP A 128 -3.82 4.81 11.02
N LYS A 129 -4.83 5.53 11.51
CA LYS A 129 -4.78 6.98 11.69
C LYS A 129 -3.52 7.42 12.43
N ASP A 130 -3.25 6.80 13.57
CA ASP A 130 -2.17 7.20 14.47
C ASP A 130 -0.81 6.54 14.14
N THR A 131 -0.79 5.54 13.26
CA THR A 131 0.43 4.94 12.72
C THR A 131 1.06 5.87 11.69
N SER A 132 2.33 6.21 11.88
CA SER A 132 3.12 6.98 10.91
C SER A 132 3.86 6.09 9.91
N GLY A 133 4.45 6.71 8.88
CA GLY A 133 5.47 6.08 8.05
C GLY A 133 5.09 5.81 6.60
N LEU A 134 5.84 4.92 5.99
CA LEU A 134 5.87 4.72 4.56
C LEU A 134 4.61 4.02 4.03
N MET A 135 4.02 4.62 2.99
CA MET A 135 2.89 4.06 2.25
C MET A 135 3.16 4.12 0.75
N ILE A 136 2.84 3.02 0.05
CA ILE A 136 2.91 2.92 -1.42
C ILE A 136 1.56 3.34 -1.99
N VAL A 137 1.61 4.24 -2.97
CA VAL A 137 0.46 4.72 -3.74
C VAL A 137 0.71 4.43 -5.21
N ALA A 138 -0.17 3.68 -5.84
CA ALA A 138 -0.12 3.48 -7.28
C ALA A 138 -0.80 4.66 -7.99
N LYS A 139 -0.14 5.24 -8.98
CA LYS A 139 -0.70 6.37 -9.75
C LYS A 139 -1.86 5.96 -10.66
N TYR A 140 -2.00 4.66 -10.95
CA TYR A 140 -3.03 4.12 -11.85
C TYR A 140 -3.56 2.79 -11.33
N ARG A 141 -4.84 2.52 -11.62
CA ARG A 141 -5.50 1.27 -11.26
C ARG A 141 -4.74 0.03 -11.74
N TYR A 142 -4.27 0.03 -12.97
CA TYR A 142 -3.50 -1.10 -13.50
C TYR A 142 -2.24 -1.40 -12.68
N ILE A 143 -1.54 -0.36 -12.20
CA ILE A 143 -0.36 -0.50 -11.34
C ILE A 143 -0.76 -1.06 -9.98
N HIS A 144 -1.85 -0.54 -9.40
CA HIS A 144 -2.41 -1.06 -8.16
C HIS A 144 -2.78 -2.54 -8.28
N ASP A 145 -3.51 -2.93 -9.34
CA ASP A 145 -3.93 -4.32 -9.54
C ASP A 145 -2.72 -5.26 -9.65
N ARG A 146 -1.62 -4.83 -10.27
CA ARG A 146 -0.37 -5.59 -10.32
C ARG A 146 0.29 -5.71 -8.95
N MET A 147 0.42 -4.61 -8.22
CA MET A 147 0.99 -4.60 -6.87
C MET A 147 0.17 -5.47 -5.91
N MET A 148 -1.16 -5.48 -6.04
CA MET A 148 -2.05 -6.29 -5.20
C MET A 148 -1.95 -7.79 -5.48
N LYS A 149 -1.63 -8.22 -6.71
CA LYS A 149 -1.34 -9.63 -7.01
C LYS A 149 -0.06 -10.10 -6.30
N ASP A 150 0.91 -9.21 -6.18
CA ASP A 150 2.22 -9.47 -5.58
C ASP A 150 2.31 -8.95 -4.13
N LEU A 151 1.18 -8.71 -3.46
CA LEU A 151 1.12 -8.09 -2.12
C LEU A 151 1.92 -8.86 -1.06
N GLY A 152 1.98 -10.19 -1.19
CA GLY A 152 2.80 -11.06 -0.32
C GLY A 152 4.31 -10.83 -0.46
N HIS A 153 4.75 -10.25 -1.57
CA HIS A 153 6.16 -9.91 -1.84
C HIS A 153 6.50 -8.45 -1.49
N ILE A 154 5.57 -7.73 -0.83
CA ILE A 154 5.86 -6.40 -0.29
C ILE A 154 6.34 -6.57 1.15
N ASP A 155 7.62 -6.39 1.35
CA ASP A 155 8.23 -6.36 2.68
C ASP A 155 7.80 -5.09 3.42
N ARG A 156 7.19 -5.27 4.59
CA ARG A 156 6.67 -4.19 5.43
C ARG A 156 7.26 -4.30 6.81
N TYR A 157 8.15 -3.37 7.13
CA TYR A 157 8.82 -3.33 8.42
C TYR A 157 8.34 -2.13 9.22
N TYR A 158 8.10 -2.38 10.49
CA TYR A 158 7.63 -1.40 11.46
C TYR A 158 8.57 -1.34 12.65
N GLN A 159 8.46 -0.27 13.41
CA GLN A 159 9.15 -0.12 14.69
C GLN A 159 8.24 0.60 15.68
N ALA A 160 8.36 0.24 16.96
CA ALA A 160 7.64 0.89 18.06
C ALA A 160 8.29 0.55 19.40
N HIS A 161 7.94 1.33 20.42
CA HIS A 161 8.15 0.93 21.82
C HIS A 161 6.94 0.12 22.32
N VAL A 162 7.22 -0.95 23.04
CA VAL A 162 6.22 -1.80 23.71
C VAL A 162 6.43 -1.74 25.23
N GLN A 163 5.36 -1.91 25.99
CA GLN A 163 5.40 -1.86 27.45
C GLN A 163 6.13 -3.09 28.02
N GLY A 164 6.92 -2.86 29.04
CA GLY A 164 7.63 -3.90 29.76
C GLY A 164 8.87 -4.44 29.05
N PHE A 165 9.39 -5.51 29.58
CA PHE A 165 10.65 -6.13 29.20
C PHE A 165 10.41 -7.36 28.32
N ILE A 166 10.98 -7.36 27.11
CA ILE A 166 11.00 -8.53 26.22
C ILE A 166 12.45 -8.95 26.01
N GLU A 167 12.77 -10.18 26.36
CA GLU A 167 14.14 -10.72 26.23
C GLU A 167 14.42 -11.28 24.83
N ASN A 168 13.44 -11.94 24.23
CA ASN A 168 13.66 -12.76 23.04
C ASN A 168 12.89 -12.25 21.83
N ASN A 169 13.49 -12.44 20.67
CA ASN A 169 12.78 -12.31 19.38
C ASN A 169 11.69 -13.37 19.27
N GLY A 170 10.69 -13.10 18.43
CA GLY A 170 9.61 -14.08 18.28
C GLY A 170 8.76 -13.90 17.06
N THR A 171 7.78 -14.79 16.94
CA THR A 171 6.75 -14.76 15.89
C THR A 171 5.40 -15.05 16.52
N ILE A 172 4.43 -14.17 16.24
CA ILE A 172 3.04 -14.31 16.69
C ILE A 172 2.20 -14.73 15.49
N ARG A 173 1.59 -15.93 15.58
CA ARG A 173 0.72 -16.52 14.55
C ARG A 173 -0.66 -16.76 15.14
N LEU A 174 -1.39 -15.66 15.40
CA LEU A 174 -2.70 -15.70 16.02
C LEU A 174 -3.74 -15.04 15.08
N PRO A 175 -4.93 -15.67 14.89
CA PRO A 175 -5.96 -15.11 14.03
C PRO A 175 -6.61 -13.88 14.67
N ILE A 176 -6.87 -12.87 13.83
CA ILE A 176 -7.45 -11.58 14.26
C ILE A 176 -8.88 -11.47 13.78
N TYR A 177 -9.80 -11.33 14.74
CA TYR A 177 -11.23 -11.18 14.50
C TYR A 177 -11.70 -9.75 14.69
N LYS A 178 -12.68 -9.36 13.88
CA LYS A 178 -13.42 -8.11 14.02
C LYS A 178 -14.78 -8.40 14.66
N GLU A 179 -14.95 -8.10 15.92
CA GLU A 179 -16.27 -8.15 16.52
C GLU A 179 -17.23 -7.12 15.88
N PRO A 180 -18.50 -7.51 15.66
CA PRO A 180 -19.52 -6.56 15.21
C PRO A 180 -19.59 -5.36 16.16
N TYR A 181 -19.71 -4.16 15.57
CA TYR A 181 -19.86 -2.87 16.29
C TYR A 181 -18.67 -2.41 17.14
N MET A 182 -17.60 -3.23 17.27
CA MET A 182 -16.38 -2.82 17.98
C MET A 182 -15.30 -2.27 17.06
N MET A 183 -14.59 -1.24 17.52
CA MET A 183 -13.38 -0.72 16.84
C MET A 183 -12.17 -1.63 17.12
N LYS A 184 -12.10 -2.19 18.32
CA LYS A 184 -11.04 -3.08 18.76
C LYS A 184 -11.07 -4.41 17.99
N ARG A 185 -9.90 -4.95 17.68
CA ARG A 185 -9.73 -6.31 17.16
C ARG A 185 -9.37 -7.22 18.32
N VAL A 186 -9.71 -8.48 18.21
CA VAL A 186 -9.42 -9.49 19.23
C VAL A 186 -8.76 -10.72 18.61
N ILE A 187 -8.01 -11.46 19.42
CA ILE A 187 -7.51 -12.78 19.03
C ILE A 187 -8.67 -13.77 19.22
N ASP A 188 -9.07 -14.42 18.14
CA ASP A 188 -10.19 -15.37 18.13
C ASP A 188 -10.04 -16.31 16.93
N SER A 189 -10.33 -17.61 17.11
CA SER A 189 -10.22 -18.63 16.06
C SER A 189 -11.10 -18.38 14.83
N ARG A 190 -12.18 -17.60 14.97
CA ARG A 190 -13.05 -17.14 13.87
C ARG A 190 -12.40 -16.06 13.01
N GLY A 191 -11.25 -15.53 13.44
CA GLY A 191 -10.54 -14.44 12.79
C GLY A 191 -9.80 -14.85 11.53
N GLN A 192 -9.25 -13.85 10.86
CA GLN A 192 -8.38 -14.07 9.72
C GLN A 192 -6.96 -14.36 10.18
N ALA A 193 -6.30 -15.32 9.55
CA ALA A 193 -4.90 -15.64 9.83
C ALA A 193 -4.02 -14.38 9.76
N ALA A 194 -3.15 -14.23 10.73
CA ALA A 194 -2.20 -13.13 10.83
C ALA A 194 -0.85 -13.63 11.37
N CYS A 195 0.24 -13.05 10.85
CA CYS A 195 1.60 -13.39 11.25
C CYS A 195 2.44 -12.12 11.37
N THR A 196 3.02 -11.94 12.56
CA THR A 196 3.91 -10.83 12.92
C THR A 196 5.22 -11.39 13.47
N HIS A 197 6.34 -11.10 12.82
CA HIS A 197 7.67 -11.33 13.37
C HIS A 197 8.11 -10.10 14.14
N TYR A 198 8.83 -10.29 15.24
CA TYR A 198 9.40 -9.20 16.01
C TYR A 198 10.82 -9.48 16.47
N TRP A 199 11.63 -8.43 16.52
CA TRP A 199 13.03 -8.46 16.96
C TRP A 199 13.27 -7.35 17.98
N VAL A 200 13.75 -7.75 19.15
CA VAL A 200 14.17 -6.83 20.20
C VAL A 200 15.40 -6.06 19.74
N GLN A 201 15.36 -4.74 19.84
CA GLN A 201 16.46 -3.88 19.43
C GLN A 201 17.18 -3.25 20.63
N ASN A 202 16.39 -2.75 21.56
CA ASN A 202 16.92 -2.10 22.77
C ASN A 202 15.91 -2.23 23.90
N VAL A 203 16.41 -2.48 25.10
CA VAL A 203 15.60 -2.60 26.31
C VAL A 203 15.88 -1.41 27.21
N ARG A 204 14.82 -0.71 27.61
CA ARG A 204 14.85 0.35 28.62
C ARG A 204 14.09 -0.12 29.86
N ARG A 205 14.18 0.66 30.95
CA ARG A 205 13.64 0.27 32.26
C ARG A 205 12.16 -0.14 32.22
N ASP A 206 11.33 0.58 31.47
CA ASP A 206 9.87 0.41 31.47
C ASP A 206 9.30 0.02 30.09
N CYS A 207 10.14 -0.05 29.06
CA CYS A 207 9.73 -0.37 27.71
C CYS A 207 10.86 -1.02 26.90
N THR A 208 10.45 -1.72 25.85
CA THR A 208 11.38 -2.35 24.89
C THR A 208 11.16 -1.75 23.50
N PHE A 209 12.23 -1.33 22.82
CA PHE A 209 12.18 -0.94 21.42
C PHE A 209 12.23 -2.17 20.53
N VAL A 210 11.24 -2.33 19.66
CA VAL A 210 11.02 -3.54 18.85
C VAL A 210 10.85 -3.18 17.38
N ARG A 211 11.45 -3.97 16.51
CA ARG A 211 11.17 -3.96 15.07
C ARG A 211 10.28 -5.14 14.69
N PHE A 212 9.42 -4.92 13.71
CA PHE A 212 8.45 -5.89 13.26
C PHE A 212 8.54 -6.09 11.74
N LYS A 213 8.25 -7.32 11.28
CA LYS A 213 7.95 -7.63 9.88
C LYS A 213 6.58 -8.29 9.79
N LEU A 214 5.77 -7.85 8.84
CA LEU A 214 4.43 -8.38 8.63
C LEU A 214 4.38 -9.29 7.39
N GLU A 215 3.98 -10.56 7.56
CA GLU A 215 3.57 -11.43 6.44
C GLU A 215 2.16 -11.06 5.97
N THR A 216 1.28 -10.68 6.88
CA THR A 216 -0.11 -10.28 6.63
C THR A 216 -0.33 -8.81 7.01
N GLY A 217 -1.45 -8.21 6.58
CA GLY A 217 -1.77 -6.81 6.88
C GLY A 217 -3.19 -6.64 7.42
N ARG A 218 -3.47 -7.18 8.62
CA ARG A 218 -4.77 -7.03 9.26
C ARG A 218 -4.85 -5.71 10.01
N THR A 219 -6.05 -5.17 10.14
CA THR A 219 -6.28 -3.94 10.92
C THR A 219 -5.78 -4.12 12.35
N HIS A 220 -5.01 -3.17 12.85
CA HIS A 220 -4.40 -3.17 14.20
C HIS A 220 -3.48 -4.38 14.49
N GLN A 221 -2.96 -5.07 13.47
CA GLN A 221 -2.30 -6.37 13.65
C GLN A 221 -1.17 -6.34 14.69
N ILE A 222 -0.20 -5.43 14.56
CA ILE A 222 0.91 -5.32 15.53
C ILE A 222 0.36 -5.02 16.92
N ARG A 223 -0.58 -4.10 17.02
CA ARG A 223 -1.17 -3.64 18.29
C ARG A 223 -1.83 -4.79 19.06
N VAL A 224 -2.74 -5.54 18.39
CA VAL A 224 -3.44 -6.65 19.03
C VAL A 224 -2.51 -7.83 19.30
N HIS A 225 -1.56 -8.13 18.41
CA HIS A 225 -0.59 -9.21 18.63
C HIS A 225 0.30 -8.92 19.84
N MET A 226 0.88 -7.73 19.94
CA MET A 226 1.73 -7.38 21.07
C MET A 226 0.96 -7.34 22.40
N ALA A 227 -0.26 -6.81 22.38
CA ALA A 227 -1.14 -6.86 23.56
C ALA A 227 -1.50 -8.30 23.98
N SER A 228 -1.66 -9.22 23.01
CA SER A 228 -2.01 -10.63 23.32
C SER A 228 -0.91 -11.41 24.02
N ILE A 229 0.33 -10.93 23.92
CA ILE A 229 1.48 -11.51 24.65
C ILE A 229 1.89 -10.69 25.88
N GLY A 230 1.06 -9.73 26.32
CA GLY A 230 1.28 -8.93 27.53
C GLY A 230 2.15 -7.68 27.35
N HIS A 231 2.53 -7.33 26.11
CA HIS A 231 3.38 -6.19 25.80
C HIS A 231 2.71 -5.22 24.81
N PRO A 232 1.60 -4.53 25.20
CA PRO A 232 0.96 -3.56 24.31
C PRO A 232 1.94 -2.44 23.94
N LEU A 233 1.67 -1.74 22.83
CA LEU A 233 2.49 -0.60 22.42
C LEU A 233 2.35 0.54 23.44
N VAL A 234 3.46 1.23 23.70
CA VAL A 234 3.46 2.45 24.50
C VAL A 234 2.53 3.49 23.87
N GLY A 235 1.71 4.17 24.68
CA GLY A 235 0.75 5.18 24.20
C GLY A 235 -0.48 4.62 23.50
N ASP A 236 -0.64 3.30 23.41
CA ASP A 236 -1.80 2.67 22.78
C ASP A 236 -3.04 2.75 23.70
N SER A 237 -3.93 3.70 23.45
CA SER A 237 -5.16 3.89 24.23
C SER A 237 -6.24 2.83 23.95
N LEU A 238 -6.08 1.99 22.91
CA LEU A 238 -7.07 0.97 22.55
C LEU A 238 -6.68 -0.42 23.09
N TYR A 239 -5.38 -0.74 23.16
CA TYR A 239 -4.88 -2.07 23.53
C TYR A 239 -3.98 -2.05 24.77
N GLY A 240 -3.49 -0.90 25.19
CA GLY A 240 -2.70 -0.65 26.39
C GLY A 240 -3.39 0.31 27.36
N ASP A 241 -2.60 0.98 28.20
CA ASP A 241 -3.04 1.97 29.18
C ASP A 241 -3.18 3.39 28.61
N GLY A 242 -2.72 3.63 27.38
CA GLY A 242 -2.75 4.93 26.74
C GLY A 242 -1.68 5.92 27.25
N LEU A 243 -0.81 5.47 28.15
CA LEU A 243 0.24 6.32 28.71
C LEU A 243 1.45 6.39 27.78
N GLY A 244 2.05 7.58 27.69
CA GLY A 244 3.19 7.84 26.82
C GLY A 244 2.82 8.20 25.39
N HIS A 245 3.83 8.23 24.53
CA HIS A 245 3.67 8.60 23.12
C HIS A 245 3.53 7.37 22.24
N PHE A 246 2.44 7.30 21.46
CA PHE A 246 2.23 6.25 20.48
C PHE A 246 3.13 6.48 19.26
N ASP A 247 4.07 5.57 19.01
CA ASP A 247 5.14 5.77 18.03
C ASP A 247 5.26 4.66 16.97
N LEU A 248 4.20 3.89 16.72
CA LEU A 248 4.22 2.87 15.67
C LEU A 248 4.47 3.52 14.30
N ASP A 249 5.59 3.13 13.69
CA ASP A 249 6.09 3.72 12.44
C ASP A 249 6.43 2.64 11.41
N SER A 250 5.90 2.77 10.19
CA SER A 250 6.30 1.97 9.02
C SER A 250 7.61 2.54 8.47
N TYR A 251 8.74 2.05 8.97
CA TYR A 251 10.04 2.67 8.69
C TYR A 251 10.74 2.15 7.44
N ARG A 252 10.37 0.94 6.94
CA ARG A 252 11.00 0.35 5.75
C ARG A 252 9.99 -0.43 4.92
N LEU A 253 10.06 -0.22 3.60
CA LEU A 253 9.33 -0.96 2.58
C LEU A 253 10.32 -1.56 1.57
N GLY A 254 10.05 -2.81 1.14
CA GLY A 254 10.74 -3.45 0.03
C GLY A 254 9.70 -4.02 -0.94
N PHE A 255 9.86 -3.79 -2.24
CA PHE A 255 8.95 -4.34 -3.25
C PHE A 255 9.60 -4.43 -4.62
N ILE A 256 9.05 -5.26 -5.49
CA ILE A 256 9.44 -5.33 -6.90
C ILE A 256 8.62 -4.31 -7.67
N HIS A 257 9.31 -3.41 -8.37
CA HIS A 257 8.63 -2.41 -9.20
C HIS A 257 7.77 -3.09 -10.29
N PRO A 258 6.48 -2.76 -10.41
CA PRO A 258 5.54 -3.52 -11.25
C PRO A 258 5.87 -3.44 -12.76
N ILE A 259 6.60 -2.43 -13.21
CA ILE A 259 6.96 -2.22 -14.61
C ILE A 259 8.41 -2.60 -14.88
N THR A 260 9.38 -1.99 -14.18
CA THR A 260 10.81 -2.19 -14.42
C THR A 260 11.36 -3.50 -13.86
N LYS A 261 10.61 -4.15 -12.95
CA LYS A 261 11.00 -5.37 -12.24
C LYS A 261 12.22 -5.22 -11.32
N GLN A 262 12.70 -4.00 -11.12
CA GLN A 262 13.76 -3.70 -10.17
C GLN A 262 13.25 -3.83 -8.73
N ILE A 263 14.11 -4.29 -7.83
CA ILE A 263 13.84 -4.31 -6.40
C ILE A 263 14.05 -2.90 -5.88
N ILE A 264 13.01 -2.33 -5.26
CA ILE A 264 13.05 -1.03 -4.60
C ILE A 264 12.98 -1.25 -3.09
N THR A 265 13.94 -0.69 -2.36
CA THR A 265 13.94 -0.67 -0.90
C THR A 265 14.04 0.77 -0.42
N ILE A 266 13.07 1.18 0.38
CA ILE A 266 13.01 2.53 0.96
C ILE A 266 13.04 2.39 2.48
N THR A 267 13.95 3.10 3.14
CA THR A 267 14.10 3.11 4.58
C THR A 267 14.10 4.55 5.08
N LYS A 268 13.31 4.83 6.10
CA LYS A 268 13.38 6.09 6.85
C LYS A 268 14.51 6.00 7.86
N ASN A 269 15.45 6.93 7.78
CA ASN A 269 16.40 7.13 8.89
C ASN A 269 15.65 7.86 10.01
N ARG A 270 15.31 7.14 11.07
CA ARG A 270 14.92 7.78 12.33
C ARG A 270 16.19 7.98 13.14
N SER A 271 16.54 9.20 13.47
CA SER A 271 17.50 9.47 14.56
C SER A 271 16.91 8.81 15.80
N ILE A 272 17.60 7.83 16.35
CA ILE A 272 17.25 7.24 17.65
C ILE A 272 17.73 8.28 18.67
N GLU A 273 16.82 9.17 19.07
CA GLU A 273 17.02 10.05 20.23
C GLU A 273 16.74 9.32 21.53
#